data_a6d77f27cfab474800951944a82a84aa
#
_entry.id   a6d77f27cfab474800951944a82a84aa
#
_cell.length_a   1.000
_cell.length_b   1.000
_cell.length_c   1.000
_cell.angle_alpha   90.00
_cell.angle_beta   90.00
_cell.angle_gamma   90.00
#
_symmetry.space_group_name_H-M   'P 1'
#
loop_
_entity.id
_entity.type
_entity.pdbx_description
1 polymer ?
#
loop_
_entity_poly.entity_id
_entity_poly.type
_entity_poly.pdbx_seq_one_letter_code
_entity_poly.pdbx_strand_id
1 'polypeptide(L)'
;MVAKISVGSSLFGALSYNQNKVDEEQGKVLLSNRMFESEDGNFSIRRCMECFDMHLPADLKTEKPIIHISLNPHPDDVLSDSQLADIAKEYMDKLGYGNQPYMVYKHEDIARHHIHIVSIRVDDTGKKINDKFEHIRSKQITRELEQKYGLHPAEKKQAADRPELKKVDYRAGDVKHQLSNTVKALASSYRFQSFTEYKALLSIYNVQAEEVKGEVNGKPYNGIVYSATNDKGEKQGNPFKSSSLGKSVGYEAIQRHIKKSAKDIQDKNLKERTRRTVGAVMKSAHSRKELEQELKRKGIDVLFRQNDTGRIYGVTFIDHENRTVLNGSRLGKDFSANVFNDLFSGSRTLSGNSKQETQEQKPEYNPTGHLENTGKAIAGLFSLLSGGNDTPPDNSQVPPPKKKKKKKQRRI
;
A
#
# COMPACT_ATOMS: atom_id res chain seq x y z
N MET A 1 -13.25 2.16 16.52
CA MET A 1 -13.53 0.87 15.81
C MET A 1 -13.57 1.10 14.33
N VAL A 2 -12.92 0.25 13.51
CA VAL A 2 -12.94 0.32 12.05
C VAL A 2 -13.74 -0.85 11.50
N ALA A 3 -14.79 -0.56 10.73
CA ALA A 3 -15.57 -1.56 10.01
C ALA A 3 -15.08 -1.67 8.55
N LYS A 4 -14.96 -2.90 8.06
CA LYS A 4 -14.65 -3.20 6.66
C LYS A 4 -15.72 -4.13 6.12
N ILE A 5 -16.42 -3.69 5.07
CA ILE A 5 -17.50 -4.42 4.42
C ILE A 5 -17.00 -4.94 3.08
N SER A 6 -17.19 -6.22 2.82
CA SER A 6 -16.94 -6.88 1.54
C SER A 6 -18.15 -7.69 1.11
N VAL A 7 -18.37 -7.84 -0.20
CA VAL A 7 -19.48 -8.56 -0.77
C VAL A 7 -18.99 -9.59 -1.76
N GLY A 8 -19.64 -10.76 -1.79
CA GLY A 8 -19.25 -11.89 -2.61
C GLY A 8 -20.43 -12.78 -3.01
N SER A 9 -20.12 -13.77 -3.85
CA SER A 9 -21.08 -14.80 -4.28
C SER A 9 -20.85 -16.15 -3.59
N SER A 10 -19.69 -16.36 -2.94
CA SER A 10 -19.34 -17.64 -2.30
C SER A 10 -19.61 -17.58 -0.79
N LEU A 11 -20.70 -18.18 -0.35
CA LEU A 11 -20.99 -18.38 1.05
C LEU A 11 -19.98 -19.36 1.68
N PHE A 12 -19.73 -20.49 1.00
CA PHE A 12 -18.75 -21.47 1.44
C PHE A 12 -17.37 -20.84 1.72
N GLY A 13 -16.88 -19.99 0.79
CA GLY A 13 -15.59 -19.33 0.97
C GLY A 13 -15.56 -18.40 2.20
N ALA A 14 -16.66 -17.67 2.47
CA ALA A 14 -16.76 -16.81 3.63
C ALA A 14 -16.82 -17.58 4.95
N LEU A 15 -17.57 -18.67 4.99
CA LEU A 15 -17.68 -19.53 6.18
C LEU A 15 -16.39 -20.31 6.43
N SER A 16 -15.80 -20.93 5.39
CA SER A 16 -14.57 -21.72 5.51
C SER A 16 -13.39 -20.89 6.00
N TYR A 17 -13.26 -19.63 5.51
CA TYR A 17 -12.22 -18.73 5.98
C TYR A 17 -12.27 -18.52 7.49
N ASN A 18 -13.48 -18.32 8.05
CA ASN A 18 -13.65 -18.08 9.47
C ASN A 18 -13.57 -19.39 10.28
N GLN A 19 -14.12 -20.49 9.75
CA GLN A 19 -14.08 -21.79 10.43
C GLN A 19 -12.66 -22.33 10.54
N ASN A 20 -11.83 -22.16 9.51
CA ASN A 20 -10.42 -22.57 9.57
C ASN A 20 -9.67 -21.87 10.73
N LYS A 21 -10.04 -20.63 11.06
CA LYS A 21 -9.47 -19.94 12.22
C LYS A 21 -9.95 -20.52 13.54
N VAL A 22 -11.18 -21.01 13.60
CA VAL A 22 -11.71 -21.73 14.76
C VAL A 22 -11.02 -23.09 14.92
N ASP A 23 -10.85 -23.82 13.81
CA ASP A 23 -10.21 -25.14 13.80
C ASP A 23 -8.70 -25.05 14.14
N GLU A 24 -8.04 -23.91 13.82
CA GLU A 24 -6.65 -23.62 14.18
C GLU A 24 -6.51 -23.06 15.62
N GLU A 25 -7.56 -23.03 16.42
CA GLU A 25 -7.60 -22.44 17.78
C GLU A 25 -7.23 -20.94 17.80
N GLN A 26 -7.34 -20.26 16.65
CA GLN A 26 -7.08 -18.83 16.49
C GLN A 26 -8.37 -17.99 16.43
N GLY A 27 -9.49 -18.59 16.76
CA GLY A 27 -10.80 -17.95 16.77
C GLY A 27 -11.87 -18.80 17.40
N LYS A 28 -13.04 -18.22 17.56
CA LYS A 28 -14.25 -18.92 18.05
C LYS A 28 -15.52 -18.28 17.50
N VAL A 29 -16.61 -19.04 17.49
CA VAL A 29 -17.95 -18.50 17.25
C VAL A 29 -18.41 -17.78 18.50
N LEU A 30 -18.83 -16.51 18.37
CA LEU A 30 -19.36 -15.70 19.49
C LEU A 30 -20.88 -15.71 19.55
N LEU A 31 -21.52 -15.66 18.37
CA LEU A 31 -22.94 -15.46 18.26
C LEU A 31 -23.44 -15.99 16.90
N SER A 32 -24.61 -16.57 16.90
CA SER A 32 -25.39 -16.86 15.71
C SER A 32 -26.76 -16.17 15.79
N ASN A 33 -27.34 -15.81 14.64
CA ASN A 33 -28.68 -15.26 14.55
C ASN A 33 -29.45 -15.97 13.44
N ARG A 34 -30.63 -16.48 13.75
CA ARG A 34 -31.49 -17.27 12.85
C ARG A 34 -30.76 -18.47 12.23
N MET A 35 -29.88 -19.11 13.02
CA MET A 35 -29.12 -20.29 12.62
C MET A 35 -29.56 -21.47 13.50
N PHE A 36 -29.52 -22.69 12.98
CA PHE A 36 -29.73 -23.87 13.80
C PHE A 36 -28.48 -24.12 14.67
N GLU A 37 -28.69 -24.09 15.97
CA GLU A 37 -27.67 -24.49 16.93
C GLU A 37 -27.69 -26.01 17.08
N SER A 38 -26.52 -26.65 17.07
CA SER A 38 -26.41 -28.05 17.42
C SER A 38 -26.38 -28.17 18.95
N GLU A 39 -26.86 -29.32 19.49
CA GLU A 39 -26.90 -29.58 20.93
C GLU A 39 -25.51 -29.49 21.59
N ASP A 40 -24.46 -29.75 20.86
CA ASP A 40 -23.07 -29.67 21.30
C ASP A 40 -22.45 -28.26 21.14
N GLY A 41 -23.21 -27.26 20.67
CA GLY A 41 -22.72 -25.90 20.44
C GLY A 41 -21.74 -25.76 19.23
N ASN A 42 -21.50 -26.84 18.48
CA ASN A 42 -20.62 -26.84 17.35
C ASN A 42 -21.34 -26.45 16.07
N PHE A 43 -20.70 -25.57 15.26
CA PHE A 43 -21.21 -25.12 13.97
C PHE A 43 -20.45 -25.80 12.83
N SER A 44 -21.10 -26.76 12.15
CA SER A 44 -20.52 -27.29 10.93
C SER A 44 -20.82 -26.37 9.74
N ILE A 45 -19.85 -26.13 8.85
CA ILE A 45 -20.02 -25.30 7.64
C ILE A 45 -21.22 -25.76 6.82
N ARG A 46 -21.44 -27.08 6.69
CA ARG A 46 -22.56 -27.65 5.94
C ARG A 46 -23.91 -27.21 6.53
N ARG A 47 -24.11 -27.35 7.83
CA ARG A 47 -25.35 -26.92 8.49
C ARG A 47 -25.54 -25.41 8.40
N CYS A 48 -24.47 -24.64 8.56
CA CYS A 48 -24.53 -23.19 8.36
C CYS A 48 -25.00 -22.84 6.94
N MET A 49 -24.46 -23.50 5.92
CA MET A 49 -24.90 -23.30 4.53
C MET A 49 -26.38 -23.65 4.35
N GLU A 50 -26.83 -24.79 4.85
CA GLU A 50 -28.23 -25.19 4.79
C GLU A 50 -29.17 -24.15 5.44
N CYS A 51 -28.77 -23.56 6.58
CA CYS A 51 -29.50 -22.47 7.21
C CYS A 51 -29.57 -21.21 6.34
N PHE A 52 -28.46 -20.80 5.74
CA PHE A 52 -28.43 -19.63 4.86
C PHE A 52 -29.24 -19.87 3.59
N ASP A 53 -29.16 -21.06 2.99
CA ASP A 53 -29.86 -21.44 1.77
C ASP A 53 -31.38 -21.41 1.94
N MET A 54 -31.90 -21.71 3.15
CA MET A 54 -33.34 -21.56 3.44
C MET A 54 -33.84 -20.11 3.37
N HIS A 55 -32.95 -19.13 3.49
CA HIS A 55 -33.24 -17.70 3.39
C HIS A 55 -32.88 -17.11 2.03
N LEU A 56 -32.39 -17.91 1.08
CA LEU A 56 -32.03 -17.50 -0.26
C LEU A 56 -33.07 -18.03 -1.26
N PRO A 57 -33.89 -17.17 -1.91
CA PRO A 57 -34.82 -17.61 -2.93
C PRO A 57 -34.13 -18.27 -4.14
N ALA A 58 -34.76 -19.27 -4.71
CA ALA A 58 -34.20 -20.03 -5.85
C ALA A 58 -34.03 -19.16 -7.14
N ASP A 59 -34.81 -18.08 -7.28
CA ASP A 59 -34.79 -17.15 -8.40
C ASP A 59 -34.03 -15.84 -8.12
N LEU A 60 -33.05 -15.92 -7.21
CA LEU A 60 -32.27 -14.78 -6.75
C LEU A 60 -31.60 -14.01 -7.91
N LYS A 61 -31.94 -12.72 -8.03
CA LYS A 61 -31.37 -11.82 -9.06
C LYS A 61 -30.07 -11.14 -8.63
N THR A 62 -29.76 -11.17 -7.34
CA THR A 62 -28.57 -10.51 -6.78
C THR A 62 -27.32 -11.36 -7.03
N GLU A 63 -26.38 -10.87 -7.87
CA GLU A 63 -25.14 -11.59 -8.23
C GLU A 63 -24.22 -11.83 -7.03
N LYS A 64 -24.22 -10.95 -6.02
CA LYS A 64 -23.36 -11.00 -4.83
C LYS A 64 -24.22 -10.93 -3.56
N PRO A 65 -24.90 -12.01 -3.21
CA PRO A 65 -25.82 -12.02 -2.08
C PRO A 65 -25.13 -12.09 -0.72
N ILE A 66 -23.84 -12.41 -0.65
CA ILE A 66 -23.12 -12.61 0.62
C ILE A 66 -22.44 -11.31 1.03
N ILE A 67 -22.53 -10.99 2.31
CA ILE A 67 -21.81 -9.90 2.97
C ILE A 67 -20.88 -10.46 4.04
N HIS A 68 -19.65 -9.97 4.06
CA HIS A 68 -18.66 -10.28 5.08
C HIS A 68 -18.15 -8.96 5.66
N ILE A 69 -18.33 -8.77 6.96
CA ILE A 69 -17.99 -7.57 7.69
C ILE A 69 -16.94 -7.90 8.71
N SER A 70 -15.85 -7.11 8.80
CA SER A 70 -14.96 -7.19 9.95
C SER A 70 -15.06 -5.91 10.77
N LEU A 71 -15.23 -6.06 12.10
CA LEU A 71 -15.20 -4.98 13.07
C LEU A 71 -13.92 -5.07 13.87
N ASN A 72 -13.15 -3.99 13.83
CA ASN A 72 -11.80 -3.91 14.39
C ASN A 72 -11.77 -2.79 15.45
N PRO A 73 -11.88 -3.11 16.75
CA PRO A 73 -11.69 -2.16 17.85
C PRO A 73 -10.27 -1.56 17.86
N HIS A 74 -10.03 -0.52 18.63
CA HIS A 74 -8.69 -0.01 18.84
C HIS A 74 -7.82 -1.08 19.54
N PRO A 75 -6.52 -1.19 19.25
CA PRO A 75 -5.64 -2.18 19.91
C PRO A 75 -5.61 -2.09 21.44
N ASP A 76 -5.84 -0.90 22.00
CA ASP A 76 -5.85 -0.67 23.45
C ASP A 76 -7.20 -0.99 24.09
N ASP A 77 -8.24 -1.31 23.29
CA ASP A 77 -9.53 -1.72 23.81
C ASP A 77 -9.50 -3.21 24.21
N VAL A 78 -9.72 -3.49 25.47
CA VAL A 78 -9.86 -4.86 25.99
C VAL A 78 -11.36 -5.16 26.17
N LEU A 79 -11.90 -5.98 25.26
CA LEU A 79 -13.32 -6.31 25.22
C LEU A 79 -13.53 -7.78 25.56
N SER A 80 -14.54 -8.06 26.41
CA SER A 80 -15.01 -9.42 26.65
C SER A 80 -15.75 -9.96 25.43
N ASP A 81 -15.93 -11.29 25.39
CA ASP A 81 -16.69 -11.94 24.32
C ASP A 81 -18.15 -11.48 24.28
N SER A 82 -18.78 -11.29 25.45
CA SER A 82 -20.13 -10.75 25.54
C SER A 82 -20.22 -9.34 24.96
N GLN A 83 -19.27 -8.45 25.29
CA GLN A 83 -19.24 -7.10 24.72
C GLN A 83 -19.02 -7.11 23.20
N LEU A 84 -18.18 -8.00 22.68
CA LEU A 84 -17.98 -8.15 21.23
C LEU A 84 -19.24 -8.68 20.53
N ALA A 85 -19.97 -9.62 21.16
CA ALA A 85 -21.24 -10.13 20.66
C ALA A 85 -22.32 -9.04 20.64
N ASP A 86 -22.46 -8.26 21.72
CA ASP A 86 -23.40 -7.15 21.81
C ASP A 86 -23.11 -6.06 20.76
N ILE A 87 -21.84 -5.72 20.58
CA ILE A 87 -21.39 -4.77 19.53
C ILE A 87 -21.75 -5.29 18.13
N ALA A 88 -21.54 -6.59 17.87
CA ALA A 88 -21.88 -7.17 16.57
C ALA A 88 -23.38 -7.11 16.30
N LYS A 89 -24.19 -7.51 17.30
CA LYS A 89 -25.65 -7.48 17.21
C LYS A 89 -26.17 -6.08 16.95
N GLU A 90 -25.75 -5.11 17.76
CA GLU A 90 -26.19 -3.73 17.61
C GLU A 90 -25.72 -3.12 16.28
N TYR A 91 -24.52 -3.46 15.82
CA TYR A 91 -24.01 -3.03 14.52
C TYR A 91 -24.89 -3.57 13.38
N MET A 92 -25.24 -4.86 13.41
CA MET A 92 -26.10 -5.48 12.41
C MET A 92 -27.52 -4.87 12.41
N ASP A 93 -28.11 -4.65 13.58
CA ASP A 93 -29.41 -4.00 13.74
C ASP A 93 -29.41 -2.59 13.11
N LYS A 94 -28.46 -1.76 13.48
CA LYS A 94 -28.34 -0.37 12.99
C LYS A 94 -28.03 -0.31 11.49
N LEU A 95 -27.27 -1.26 10.95
CA LEU A 95 -26.96 -1.33 9.54
C LEU A 95 -28.16 -1.79 8.68
N GLY A 96 -29.16 -2.41 9.32
CA GLY A 96 -30.39 -2.92 8.70
C GLY A 96 -30.36 -4.42 8.40
N TYR A 97 -29.45 -5.15 9.04
CA TYR A 97 -29.28 -6.59 8.89
C TYR A 97 -29.70 -7.40 10.13
N GLY A 98 -30.35 -6.76 11.12
CA GLY A 98 -30.70 -7.42 12.39
C GLY A 98 -31.60 -8.64 12.24
N ASN A 99 -32.50 -8.63 11.24
CA ASN A 99 -33.38 -9.75 10.93
C ASN A 99 -32.80 -10.79 9.97
N GLN A 100 -31.51 -10.63 9.60
CA GLN A 100 -30.87 -11.58 8.69
C GLN A 100 -30.27 -12.76 9.44
N PRO A 101 -30.12 -13.94 8.82
CA PRO A 101 -29.25 -14.97 9.32
C PRO A 101 -27.81 -14.47 9.30
N TYR A 102 -27.07 -14.63 10.39
CA TYR A 102 -25.65 -14.31 10.41
C TYR A 102 -24.88 -15.12 11.46
N MET A 103 -23.58 -15.27 11.19
CA MET A 103 -22.60 -15.85 12.11
C MET A 103 -21.59 -14.80 12.50
N VAL A 104 -21.21 -14.75 13.77
CA VAL A 104 -20.19 -13.85 14.32
C VAL A 104 -19.02 -14.68 14.85
N TYR A 105 -17.84 -14.44 14.30
CA TYR A 105 -16.59 -15.09 14.69
C TYR A 105 -15.66 -14.07 15.34
N LYS A 106 -15.02 -14.45 16.45
CA LYS A 106 -13.88 -13.73 17.02
C LYS A 106 -12.61 -14.33 16.43
N HIS A 107 -11.67 -13.48 16.00
CA HIS A 107 -10.33 -13.89 15.59
C HIS A 107 -9.28 -13.35 16.56
N GLU A 108 -8.29 -14.16 16.85
CA GLU A 108 -7.18 -13.91 17.79
C GLU A 108 -5.81 -14.11 17.11
N ASP A 109 -5.79 -14.22 15.78
CA ASP A 109 -4.60 -14.45 14.94
C ASP A 109 -3.65 -13.25 14.85
N ILE A 110 -4.03 -12.11 15.38
CA ILE A 110 -3.22 -10.90 15.50
C ILE A 110 -3.29 -10.32 16.91
N ALA A 111 -2.38 -9.43 17.27
CA ALA A 111 -2.26 -8.85 18.62
C ALA A 111 -3.52 -8.14 19.15
N ARG A 112 -4.52 -7.89 18.31
CA ARG A 112 -5.81 -7.32 18.72
C ARG A 112 -6.96 -8.28 18.38
N HIS A 113 -7.91 -8.40 19.29
CA HIS A 113 -9.15 -9.12 19.02
C HIS A 113 -9.99 -8.35 17.99
N HIS A 114 -10.55 -9.07 17.03
CA HIS A 114 -11.46 -8.50 16.06
C HIS A 114 -12.53 -9.52 15.68
N ILE A 115 -13.65 -9.05 15.19
CA ILE A 115 -14.77 -9.93 14.85
C ILE A 115 -15.07 -9.89 13.36
N HIS A 116 -15.52 -11.04 12.85
CA HIS A 116 -15.99 -11.23 11.50
C HIS A 116 -17.45 -11.65 11.53
N ILE A 117 -18.26 -11.02 10.69
CA ILE A 117 -19.70 -11.31 10.57
C ILE A 117 -19.95 -11.76 9.13
N VAL A 118 -20.52 -12.95 8.97
CA VAL A 118 -20.97 -13.47 7.66
C VAL A 118 -22.47 -13.45 7.64
N SER A 119 -23.08 -12.85 6.61
CA SER A 119 -24.53 -12.72 6.45
C SER A 119 -24.92 -12.66 4.97
N ILE A 120 -26.23 -12.55 4.70
CA ILE A 120 -26.79 -12.35 3.36
C ILE A 120 -27.38 -10.95 3.20
N ARG A 121 -27.37 -10.45 1.96
CA ARG A 121 -27.77 -9.08 1.60
C ARG A 121 -29.17 -8.99 1.02
N VAL A 122 -29.93 -10.04 1.10
CA VAL A 122 -31.30 -10.11 0.59
C VAL A 122 -32.21 -10.58 1.70
N ASP A 123 -33.43 -10.04 1.73
CA ASP A 123 -34.47 -10.52 2.62
C ASP A 123 -35.11 -11.82 2.12
N ASP A 124 -36.02 -12.40 2.90
CA ASP A 124 -36.71 -13.65 2.59
C ASP A 124 -37.55 -13.57 1.28
N THR A 125 -37.76 -12.36 0.71
CA THR A 125 -38.43 -12.14 -0.59
C THR A 125 -37.43 -12.01 -1.75
N GLY A 126 -36.12 -12.12 -1.49
CA GLY A 126 -35.05 -11.92 -2.47
C GLY A 126 -34.75 -10.46 -2.79
N LYS A 127 -35.40 -9.52 -2.10
CA LYS A 127 -35.13 -8.09 -2.25
C LYS A 127 -33.86 -7.73 -1.52
N LYS A 128 -32.99 -7.00 -2.22
CA LYS A 128 -31.74 -6.52 -1.65
C LYS A 128 -31.97 -5.53 -0.51
N ILE A 129 -31.29 -5.74 0.62
CA ILE A 129 -31.27 -4.81 1.74
C ILE A 129 -30.62 -3.50 1.29
N ASN A 130 -31.11 -2.38 1.82
CA ASN A 130 -30.64 -1.06 1.44
C ASN A 130 -29.14 -0.88 1.69
N ASP A 131 -28.37 -0.83 0.62
CA ASP A 131 -26.92 -0.61 0.65
C ASP A 131 -26.52 0.83 0.21
N LYS A 132 -27.50 1.74 0.03
CA LYS A 132 -27.19 3.14 -0.28
C LYS A 132 -26.38 3.77 0.85
N PHE A 133 -25.23 4.33 0.49
CA PHE A 133 -24.30 4.95 1.44
C PHE A 133 -23.87 4.03 2.60
N GLU A 134 -23.85 2.71 2.38
CA GLU A 134 -23.57 1.69 3.40
C GLU A 134 -22.27 1.99 4.17
N HIS A 135 -21.20 2.40 3.48
CA HIS A 135 -19.94 2.76 4.13
C HIS A 135 -20.03 4.01 5.01
N ILE A 136 -20.87 4.99 4.63
CA ILE A 136 -21.09 6.20 5.44
C ILE A 136 -21.90 5.84 6.68
N ARG A 137 -22.99 5.09 6.53
CA ARG A 137 -23.80 4.59 7.66
C ARG A 137 -22.96 3.72 8.60
N SER A 138 -22.20 2.78 8.04
CA SER A 138 -21.30 1.92 8.81
C SER A 138 -20.30 2.74 9.65
N LYS A 139 -19.73 3.79 9.07
CA LYS A 139 -18.82 4.70 9.78
C LYS A 139 -19.52 5.44 10.91
N GLN A 140 -20.73 5.92 10.70
CA GLN A 140 -21.53 6.57 11.74
C GLN A 140 -21.85 5.59 12.87
N ILE A 141 -22.31 4.39 12.55
CA ILE A 141 -22.61 3.34 13.52
C ILE A 141 -21.38 2.99 14.37
N THR A 142 -20.20 2.84 13.75
CA THR A 142 -18.98 2.56 14.51
C THR A 142 -18.61 3.68 15.47
N ARG A 143 -18.89 4.96 15.15
CA ARG A 143 -18.71 6.09 16.08
C ARG A 143 -19.68 6.05 17.25
N GLU A 144 -20.96 5.77 16.98
CA GLU A 144 -21.97 5.62 18.01
C GLU A 144 -21.62 4.48 18.99
N LEU A 145 -21.16 3.33 18.46
CA LEU A 145 -20.73 2.19 19.28
C LEU A 145 -19.46 2.52 20.09
N GLU A 146 -18.47 3.19 19.50
CA GLU A 146 -17.30 3.66 20.25
C GLU A 146 -17.69 4.52 21.45
N GLN A 147 -18.63 5.48 21.26
CA GLN A 147 -19.11 6.34 22.35
C GLN A 147 -19.90 5.55 23.39
N LYS A 148 -20.83 4.67 22.96
CA LYS A 148 -21.69 3.89 23.85
C LYS A 148 -20.89 2.94 24.75
N TYR A 149 -19.88 2.27 24.18
CA TYR A 149 -19.06 1.28 24.90
C TYR A 149 -17.77 1.86 25.49
N GLY A 150 -17.57 3.19 25.42
CA GLY A 150 -16.39 3.86 25.96
C GLY A 150 -15.08 3.48 25.28
N LEU A 151 -15.11 3.14 23.98
CA LEU A 151 -13.96 2.66 23.24
C LEU A 151 -13.10 3.80 22.68
N HIS A 152 -11.82 3.52 22.47
CA HIS A 152 -10.91 4.44 21.81
C HIS A 152 -11.29 4.64 20.34
N PRO A 153 -11.27 5.88 19.82
CA PRO A 153 -11.54 6.15 18.41
C PRO A 153 -10.48 5.54 17.50
N ALA A 154 -10.79 4.41 16.86
CA ALA A 154 -9.80 3.65 16.06
C ALA A 154 -9.37 4.34 14.75
N GLU A 155 -10.13 5.32 14.23
CA GLU A 155 -9.74 6.09 13.06
C GLU A 155 -8.91 7.34 13.35
N LYS A 156 -8.90 7.82 14.57
CA LYS A 156 -8.08 8.96 14.97
C LYS A 156 -6.68 8.50 15.39
N LYS A 157 -5.86 8.09 14.44
CA LYS A 157 -4.45 8.49 14.53
C LYS A 157 -4.43 9.96 14.17
N GLN A 158 -4.39 10.83 15.19
CA GLN A 158 -4.15 12.27 15.00
C GLN A 158 -2.87 12.43 14.16
N ALA A 159 -2.80 13.51 13.38
CA ALA A 159 -1.60 13.86 12.61
C ALA A 159 -0.33 14.01 13.47
N ALA A 160 -0.43 13.95 14.80
CA ALA A 160 0.66 13.95 15.78
C ALA A 160 1.33 12.58 15.96
N ASP A 161 0.60 11.46 15.81
CA ASP A 161 1.13 10.08 15.87
C ASP A 161 1.29 9.51 14.46
N ARG A 162 2.01 10.22 13.58
CA ARG A 162 2.55 9.56 12.39
C ARG A 162 3.57 8.56 12.90
N PRO A 163 3.41 7.23 12.65
CA PRO A 163 4.41 6.28 13.07
C PRO A 163 5.76 6.76 12.57
N GLU A 164 6.72 6.84 13.46
CA GLU A 164 8.10 7.17 13.11
C GLU A 164 8.48 6.29 11.93
N LEU A 165 8.84 6.92 10.81
CA LEU A 165 9.23 6.21 9.60
C LEU A 165 10.50 5.43 9.91
N LYS A 166 10.36 4.13 10.15
CA LYS A 166 11.47 3.24 10.42
C LYS A 166 12.03 2.70 9.12
N LYS A 167 13.34 2.48 9.11
CA LYS A 167 14.00 1.76 8.01
C LYS A 167 13.43 0.35 7.92
N VAL A 168 13.31 -0.15 6.70
CA VAL A 168 12.93 -1.55 6.47
C VAL A 168 14.05 -2.45 6.98
N ASP A 169 13.70 -3.38 7.84
CA ASP A 169 14.60 -4.43 8.32
C ASP A 169 14.25 -5.75 7.62
N TYR A 170 15.09 -6.15 6.67
CA TYR A 170 14.90 -7.37 5.91
C TYR A 170 15.07 -8.66 6.73
N ARG A 171 15.63 -8.58 7.93
CA ARG A 171 15.82 -9.70 8.86
C ARG A 171 14.63 -9.90 9.79
N ALA A 172 13.86 -8.83 10.03
CA ALA A 172 12.60 -8.94 10.74
C ALA A 172 11.54 -9.55 9.83
N GLY A 173 10.64 -10.36 10.36
CA GLY A 173 9.53 -10.96 9.60
C GLY A 173 8.67 -9.93 8.88
N ASP A 174 7.86 -10.40 7.92
CA ASP A 174 6.89 -9.60 7.13
C ASP A 174 7.50 -8.40 6.39
N VAL A 175 8.59 -8.65 5.67
CA VAL A 175 9.27 -7.64 4.82
C VAL A 175 8.30 -6.98 3.84
N LYS A 176 7.31 -7.73 3.29
CA LYS A 176 6.30 -7.19 2.37
C LYS A 176 5.47 -6.10 3.02
N HIS A 177 5.01 -6.32 4.25
CA HIS A 177 4.20 -5.35 4.99
C HIS A 177 5.02 -4.12 5.37
N GLN A 178 6.27 -4.29 5.83
CA GLN A 178 7.19 -3.20 6.10
C GLN A 178 7.42 -2.34 4.86
N LEU A 179 7.75 -2.96 3.71
CA LEU A 179 7.90 -2.27 2.42
C LEU A 179 6.62 -1.52 2.02
N SER A 180 5.46 -2.17 2.12
CA SER A 180 4.17 -1.55 1.77
C SER A 180 3.89 -0.31 2.60
N ASN A 181 4.10 -0.38 3.91
CA ASN A 181 3.86 0.75 4.83
C ASN A 181 4.84 1.88 4.58
N THR A 182 6.15 1.59 4.49
CA THR A 182 7.20 2.59 4.27
C THR A 182 7.01 3.30 2.94
N VAL A 183 6.83 2.56 1.83
CA VAL A 183 6.69 3.12 0.49
C VAL A 183 5.43 4.00 0.37
N LYS A 184 4.29 3.56 0.92
CA LYS A 184 3.04 4.35 0.95
C LYS A 184 3.18 5.62 1.78
N ALA A 185 3.78 5.51 2.96
CA ALA A 185 3.98 6.65 3.86
C ALA A 185 4.90 7.69 3.23
N LEU A 186 6.01 7.29 2.62
CA LEU A 186 6.94 8.18 1.93
C LEU A 186 6.30 8.84 0.70
N ALA A 187 5.65 8.05 -0.16
CA ALA A 187 4.97 8.57 -1.35
C ALA A 187 3.85 9.57 -1.01
N SER A 188 3.16 9.41 0.13
CA SER A 188 2.10 10.33 0.56
C SER A 188 2.61 11.57 1.30
N SER A 189 3.77 11.47 1.97
CA SER A 189 4.25 12.52 2.87
C SER A 189 5.25 13.47 2.23
N TYR A 190 6.04 13.00 1.25
CA TYR A 190 7.09 13.79 0.62
C TYR A 190 6.72 14.24 -0.78
N ARG A 191 7.27 15.39 -1.19
CA ARG A 191 7.18 15.94 -2.55
C ARG A 191 8.50 15.72 -3.28
N PHE A 192 8.42 15.16 -4.46
CA PHE A 192 9.57 14.91 -5.35
C PHE A 192 9.16 15.12 -6.80
N GLN A 193 10.09 15.55 -7.65
CA GLN A 193 9.81 15.97 -9.01
C GLN A 193 10.39 15.02 -10.07
N SER A 194 11.00 13.92 -9.64
CA SER A 194 11.53 12.88 -10.54
C SER A 194 11.57 11.53 -9.85
N PHE A 195 11.61 10.47 -10.64
CA PHE A 195 11.79 9.11 -10.09
C PHE A 195 13.16 8.94 -9.42
N THR A 196 14.17 9.67 -9.86
CA THR A 196 15.50 9.69 -9.23
C THR A 196 15.45 10.28 -7.81
N GLU A 197 14.71 11.37 -7.61
CA GLU A 197 14.47 11.94 -6.28
C GLU A 197 13.70 10.98 -5.38
N TYR A 198 12.70 10.28 -5.95
CA TYR A 198 11.95 9.26 -5.22
C TYR A 198 12.84 8.09 -4.80
N LYS A 199 13.72 7.59 -5.70
CA LYS A 199 14.69 6.55 -5.34
C LYS A 199 15.63 6.98 -4.23
N ALA A 200 16.10 8.23 -4.26
CA ALA A 200 16.95 8.79 -3.21
C ALA A 200 16.23 8.84 -1.86
N LEU A 201 14.96 9.23 -1.84
CA LEU A 201 14.15 9.19 -0.62
C LEU A 201 14.01 7.76 -0.07
N LEU A 202 13.72 6.80 -0.92
CA LEU A 202 13.52 5.41 -0.52
C LEU A 202 14.80 4.78 0.03
N SER A 203 15.98 5.12 -0.53
CA SER A 203 17.25 4.52 -0.15
C SER A 203 17.64 4.78 1.32
N ILE A 204 17.26 5.93 1.89
CA ILE A 204 17.54 6.21 3.31
C ILE A 204 16.67 5.37 4.27
N TYR A 205 15.65 4.68 3.74
CA TYR A 205 14.76 3.76 4.47
C TYR A 205 14.99 2.29 4.09
N ASN A 206 16.14 1.96 3.51
CA ASN A 206 16.50 0.60 3.09
C ASN A 206 15.52 0.02 2.06
N VAL A 207 15.08 0.86 1.14
CA VAL A 207 14.19 0.46 0.03
C VAL A 207 14.79 0.92 -1.30
N GLN A 208 14.83 0.02 -2.26
CA GLN A 208 15.18 0.30 -3.65
C GLN A 208 13.93 0.18 -4.53
N ALA A 209 13.77 1.11 -5.46
CA ALA A 209 12.72 1.07 -6.47
C ALA A 209 13.31 1.08 -7.88
N GLU A 210 12.74 0.27 -8.78
CA GLU A 210 13.13 0.17 -10.18
C GLU A 210 11.92 0.26 -11.08
N GLU A 211 12.04 1.05 -12.15
CA GLU A 211 11.04 1.06 -13.22
C GLU A 211 11.27 -0.15 -14.13
N VAL A 212 10.19 -0.86 -14.42
CA VAL A 212 10.19 -2.03 -15.30
C VAL A 212 9.25 -1.76 -16.46
N LYS A 213 9.74 -1.95 -17.66
CA LYS A 213 8.95 -1.90 -18.89
C LYS A 213 8.80 -3.31 -19.43
N GLY A 214 7.64 -3.65 -19.92
CA GLY A 214 7.37 -4.97 -20.49
C GLY A 214 6.14 -4.94 -21.38
N GLU A 215 5.80 -6.11 -21.93
CA GLU A 215 4.65 -6.31 -22.79
C GLU A 215 3.85 -7.52 -22.28
N VAL A 216 2.53 -7.39 -22.20
CA VAL A 216 1.62 -8.49 -21.85
C VAL A 216 0.48 -8.51 -22.86
N ASN A 217 0.32 -9.63 -23.55
CA ASN A 217 -0.70 -9.82 -24.59
C ASN A 217 -0.66 -8.73 -25.68
N GLY A 218 0.54 -8.36 -26.14
CA GLY A 218 0.75 -7.33 -27.17
C GLY A 218 0.55 -5.89 -26.68
N LYS A 219 0.35 -5.66 -25.37
CA LYS A 219 0.18 -4.32 -24.80
C LYS A 219 1.36 -3.94 -23.92
N PRO A 220 2.04 -2.83 -24.21
CA PRO A 220 3.15 -2.35 -23.39
C PRO A 220 2.63 -1.92 -22.00
N TYR A 221 3.41 -2.23 -20.96
CA TYR A 221 3.15 -1.77 -19.62
C TYR A 221 4.40 -1.15 -18.97
N ASN A 222 4.16 -0.20 -18.07
CA ASN A 222 5.18 0.32 -17.17
C ASN A 222 4.83 -0.09 -15.74
N GLY A 223 5.81 -0.60 -15.02
CA GLY A 223 5.67 -1.03 -13.64
C GLY A 223 6.76 -0.49 -12.74
N ILE A 224 6.58 -0.64 -11.43
CA ILE A 224 7.63 -0.41 -10.43
C ILE A 224 7.76 -1.68 -9.60
N VAL A 225 9.01 -2.03 -9.32
CA VAL A 225 9.39 -3.11 -8.42
C VAL A 225 10.14 -2.51 -7.25
N TYR A 226 9.82 -2.98 -6.04
CA TYR A 226 10.43 -2.55 -4.79
C TYR A 226 11.19 -3.71 -4.16
N SER A 227 12.39 -3.44 -3.67
CA SER A 227 13.25 -4.40 -2.97
C SER A 227 13.67 -3.83 -1.62
N ALA A 228 13.73 -4.67 -0.59
CA ALA A 228 14.43 -4.31 0.63
C ALA A 228 15.95 -4.29 0.37
N THR A 229 16.66 -3.43 1.06
CA THR A 229 18.12 -3.37 1.00
C THR A 229 18.73 -3.44 2.40
N ASN A 230 20.01 -3.81 2.47
CA ASN A 230 20.79 -3.60 3.68
C ASN A 230 21.28 -2.14 3.76
N ASP A 231 21.99 -1.78 4.84
CA ASP A 231 22.53 -0.43 5.04
C ASP A 231 23.61 -0.03 4.01
N LYS A 232 24.12 -0.98 3.22
CA LYS A 232 25.04 -0.73 2.09
C LYS A 232 24.30 -0.50 0.77
N GLY A 233 22.95 -0.61 0.77
CA GLY A 233 22.12 -0.47 -0.43
C GLY A 233 22.05 -1.74 -1.29
N GLU A 234 22.57 -2.87 -0.85
CA GLU A 234 22.52 -4.15 -1.55
C GLU A 234 21.13 -4.79 -1.36
N LYS A 235 20.52 -5.27 -2.45
CA LYS A 235 19.20 -5.91 -2.42
C LYS A 235 19.22 -7.17 -1.56
N GLN A 236 18.15 -7.32 -0.76
CA GLN A 236 17.92 -8.45 0.11
C GLN A 236 16.56 -9.08 -0.17
N GLY A 237 16.54 -10.39 -0.35
CA GLY A 237 15.33 -11.17 -0.63
C GLY A 237 14.71 -10.90 -2.02
N ASN A 238 13.49 -11.35 -2.21
CA ASN A 238 12.79 -11.22 -3.48
C ASN A 238 12.16 -9.83 -3.67
N PRO A 239 12.22 -9.27 -4.90
CA PRO A 239 11.56 -8.00 -5.20
C PRO A 239 10.04 -8.16 -5.23
N PHE A 240 9.32 -7.09 -4.85
CA PHE A 240 7.85 -7.04 -4.85
C PHE A 240 7.33 -6.11 -5.95
N LYS A 241 6.37 -6.61 -6.75
CA LYS A 241 5.64 -5.77 -7.71
C LYS A 241 4.85 -4.70 -6.96
N SER A 242 4.82 -3.47 -7.48
CA SER A 242 4.02 -2.38 -6.90
C SER A 242 2.54 -2.73 -6.73
N SER A 243 1.98 -3.55 -7.62
CA SER A 243 0.59 -4.03 -7.53
C SER A 243 0.32 -4.85 -6.26
N SER A 244 1.31 -5.61 -5.76
CA SER A 244 1.18 -6.38 -4.52
C SER A 244 1.32 -5.53 -3.25
N LEU A 245 1.87 -4.32 -3.35
CA LEU A 245 2.00 -3.37 -2.25
C LEU A 245 0.83 -2.38 -2.19
N GLY A 246 0.21 -2.07 -3.32
CA GLY A 246 -0.99 -1.24 -3.41
C GLY A 246 -1.02 -0.28 -4.59
N LYS A 247 -2.22 0.14 -4.98
CA LYS A 247 -2.45 1.01 -6.16
C LYS A 247 -1.78 2.39 -6.05
N SER A 248 -1.62 2.92 -4.83
CA SER A 248 -1.07 4.27 -4.58
C SER A 248 0.44 4.38 -4.86
N VAL A 249 1.15 3.26 -4.97
CA VAL A 249 2.59 3.19 -5.21
C VAL A 249 2.94 2.54 -6.55
N GLY A 250 1.93 2.35 -7.42
CA GLY A 250 2.12 1.93 -8.81
C GLY A 250 2.68 3.05 -9.70
N TYR A 251 3.18 2.68 -10.88
CA TYR A 251 3.82 3.59 -11.83
C TYR A 251 2.98 4.85 -12.09
N GLU A 252 1.72 4.67 -12.51
CA GLU A 252 0.83 5.80 -12.82
C GLU A 252 0.55 6.71 -11.60
N ALA A 253 0.48 6.13 -10.41
CA ALA A 253 0.25 6.90 -9.18
C ALA A 253 1.48 7.75 -8.84
N ILE A 254 2.68 7.18 -8.95
CA ILE A 254 3.94 7.90 -8.72
C ILE A 254 4.15 8.99 -9.78
N GLN A 255 3.86 8.74 -11.06
CA GLN A 255 3.96 9.77 -12.10
C GLN A 255 3.00 10.94 -11.87
N ARG A 256 1.76 10.67 -11.44
CA ARG A 256 0.80 11.72 -11.04
C ARG A 256 1.30 12.50 -9.82
N HIS A 257 1.89 11.81 -8.84
CA HIS A 257 2.46 12.45 -7.66
C HIS A 257 3.63 13.37 -8.02
N ILE A 258 4.52 12.94 -8.91
CA ILE A 258 5.64 13.75 -9.45
C ILE A 258 5.13 15.05 -10.07
N LYS A 259 4.13 14.96 -10.96
CA LYS A 259 3.53 16.14 -11.61
C LYS A 259 2.90 17.10 -10.60
N LYS A 260 2.14 16.56 -9.63
CA LYS A 260 1.53 17.38 -8.56
C LYS A 260 2.59 18.04 -7.68
N SER A 261 3.61 17.27 -7.27
CA SER A 261 4.69 17.77 -6.42
C SER A 261 5.48 18.88 -7.07
N ALA A 262 5.74 18.80 -8.38
CA ALA A 262 6.44 19.86 -9.12
C ALA A 262 5.69 21.19 -9.02
N LYS A 263 4.36 21.16 -9.19
CA LYS A 263 3.49 22.33 -9.01
C LYS A 263 3.50 22.85 -7.57
N ASP A 264 3.28 21.94 -6.59
CA ASP A 264 3.26 22.34 -5.17
C ASP A 264 4.58 22.97 -4.71
N ILE A 265 5.74 22.45 -5.17
CA ILE A 265 7.06 22.97 -4.82
C ILE A 265 7.26 24.37 -5.40
N GLN A 266 6.79 24.61 -6.63
CA GLN A 266 6.87 25.90 -7.29
C GLN A 266 5.93 26.93 -6.63
N ASP A 267 4.63 26.60 -6.52
CA ASP A 267 3.58 27.50 -6.04
C ASP A 267 3.81 27.93 -4.58
N LYS A 268 4.35 27.04 -3.73
CA LYS A 268 4.62 27.28 -2.32
C LYS A 268 6.07 27.65 -2.02
N ASN A 269 6.90 27.83 -3.05
CA ASN A 269 8.34 28.16 -2.94
C ASN A 269 9.12 27.26 -1.94
N LEU A 270 8.81 25.95 -1.91
CA LEU A 270 9.32 25.03 -0.88
C LEU A 270 10.83 24.77 -0.99
N LYS A 271 11.47 25.11 -2.11
CA LYS A 271 12.92 24.96 -2.31
C LYS A 271 13.77 25.97 -1.56
N GLU A 272 13.19 27.12 -1.19
CA GLU A 272 13.96 28.26 -0.68
C GLU A 272 14.59 28.00 0.69
N ARG A 273 13.87 27.33 1.59
CA ARG A 273 14.43 26.92 2.89
C ARG A 273 15.63 26.00 2.71
N THR A 274 15.47 24.94 1.90
CA THR A 274 16.55 23.99 1.63
C THR A 274 17.75 24.70 1.01
N ARG A 275 17.51 25.60 0.03
CA ARG A 275 18.55 26.39 -0.63
C ARG A 275 19.36 27.24 0.34
N ARG A 276 18.69 28.00 1.23
CA ARG A 276 19.33 28.85 2.23
C ARG A 276 20.13 28.03 3.24
N THR A 277 19.53 26.95 3.74
CA THR A 277 20.17 26.08 4.73
C THR A 277 21.41 25.40 4.18
N VAL A 278 21.30 24.79 2.99
CA VAL A 278 22.46 24.15 2.35
C VAL A 278 23.52 25.16 1.99
N GLY A 279 23.14 26.34 1.45
CA GLY A 279 24.10 27.40 1.12
C GLY A 279 24.84 27.97 2.32
N ALA A 280 24.18 28.06 3.50
CA ALA A 280 24.84 28.46 4.73
C ALA A 280 25.86 27.42 5.21
N VAL A 281 25.48 26.14 5.22
CA VAL A 281 26.37 25.05 5.66
C VAL A 281 27.56 24.87 4.72
N MET A 282 27.38 25.03 3.40
CA MET A 282 28.46 24.95 2.42
C MET A 282 29.56 26.01 2.61
N LYS A 283 29.24 27.14 3.24
CA LYS A 283 30.22 28.19 3.52
C LYS A 283 31.13 27.85 4.71
N SER A 284 30.66 27.07 5.65
CA SER A 284 31.36 26.72 6.89
C SER A 284 31.95 25.30 6.89
N ALA A 285 31.42 24.39 6.10
CA ALA A 285 31.87 23.01 6.07
C ALA A 285 33.17 22.84 5.28
N HIS A 286 34.17 22.23 5.88
CA HIS A 286 35.48 21.96 5.27
C HIS A 286 35.65 20.52 4.77
N SER A 287 34.72 19.64 5.11
CA SER A 287 34.72 18.25 4.67
C SER A 287 33.33 17.74 4.37
N ARG A 288 33.26 16.65 3.57
CA ARG A 288 32.00 15.99 3.26
C ARG A 288 31.28 15.52 4.54
N LYS A 289 32.01 14.92 5.47
CA LYS A 289 31.47 14.41 6.74
C LYS A 289 30.86 15.53 7.59
N GLU A 290 31.55 16.66 7.68
CA GLU A 290 31.07 17.84 8.39
C GLU A 290 29.78 18.40 7.75
N LEU A 291 29.78 18.52 6.42
CA LEU A 291 28.60 18.97 5.69
C LEU A 291 27.39 18.04 5.91
N GLU A 292 27.57 16.73 5.81
CA GLU A 292 26.53 15.74 6.07
C GLU A 292 25.99 15.84 7.50
N GLN A 293 26.86 16.00 8.49
CA GLN A 293 26.46 16.11 9.90
C GLN A 293 25.71 17.42 10.19
N GLU A 294 26.20 18.55 9.70
CA GLU A 294 25.56 19.84 9.91
C GLU A 294 24.19 19.94 9.21
N LEU A 295 24.09 19.43 7.99
CA LEU A 295 22.79 19.34 7.28
C LEU A 295 21.82 18.43 8.04
N LYS A 296 22.28 17.29 8.55
CA LYS A 296 21.45 16.37 9.33
C LYS A 296 20.92 17.01 10.61
N ARG A 297 21.74 17.79 11.34
CA ARG A 297 21.29 18.56 12.51
C ARG A 297 20.19 19.57 12.16
N LYS A 298 20.20 20.08 10.92
CA LYS A 298 19.17 21.00 10.39
C LYS A 298 17.99 20.27 9.72
N GLY A 299 17.88 18.95 9.92
CA GLY A 299 16.80 18.13 9.37
C GLY A 299 16.87 17.91 7.86
N ILE A 300 18.07 17.97 7.27
CA ILE A 300 18.29 17.70 5.85
C ILE A 300 19.29 16.55 5.70
N ASP A 301 18.87 15.46 5.08
CA ASP A 301 19.81 14.42 4.60
C ASP A 301 20.31 14.78 3.21
N VAL A 302 21.60 14.49 2.94
CA VAL A 302 22.22 14.64 1.65
C VAL A 302 22.76 13.33 1.13
N LEU A 303 22.49 13.02 -0.13
CA LEU A 303 22.94 11.81 -0.81
C LEU A 303 23.83 12.19 -2.00
N PHE A 304 25.10 11.74 -1.97
CA PHE A 304 26.04 11.89 -3.06
C PHE A 304 26.10 10.60 -3.87
N ARG A 305 25.83 10.71 -5.17
CA ARG A 305 26.07 9.62 -6.12
C ARG A 305 27.43 9.77 -6.73
N GLN A 306 28.26 8.75 -6.62
CA GLN A 306 29.62 8.71 -7.10
C GLN A 306 29.77 7.59 -8.14
N ASN A 307 30.69 7.79 -9.08
CA ASN A 307 31.14 6.73 -9.97
C ASN A 307 32.29 5.94 -9.32
N ASP A 308 32.80 4.92 -10.02
CA ASP A 308 33.85 4.03 -9.53
C ASP A 308 35.17 4.76 -9.23
N THR A 309 35.40 5.94 -9.84
CA THR A 309 36.57 6.81 -9.56
C THR A 309 36.34 7.74 -8.37
N GLY A 310 35.22 7.64 -7.66
CA GLY A 310 34.87 8.49 -6.52
C GLY A 310 34.35 9.89 -6.89
N ARG A 311 34.25 10.23 -8.17
CA ARG A 311 33.71 11.52 -8.62
C ARG A 311 32.22 11.60 -8.39
N ILE A 312 31.76 12.68 -7.76
CA ILE A 312 30.34 12.96 -7.55
C ILE A 312 29.74 13.41 -8.88
N TYR A 313 28.71 12.67 -9.34
CA TYR A 313 27.92 13.03 -10.54
C TYR A 313 26.49 13.44 -10.21
N GLY A 314 26.06 13.29 -8.97
CA GLY A 314 24.73 13.69 -8.54
C GLY A 314 24.64 13.95 -7.06
N VAL A 315 23.83 14.94 -6.68
CA VAL A 315 23.55 15.29 -5.30
C VAL A 315 22.04 15.41 -5.13
N THR A 316 21.51 14.87 -4.05
CA THR A 316 20.08 14.96 -3.70
C THR A 316 19.94 15.34 -2.23
N PHE A 317 19.13 16.35 -1.95
CA PHE A 317 18.81 16.81 -0.60
C PHE A 317 17.39 16.37 -0.22
N ILE A 318 17.24 15.85 1.00
CA ILE A 318 15.96 15.41 1.57
C ILE A 318 15.68 16.28 2.78
N ASP A 319 14.80 17.26 2.63
CA ASP A 319 14.38 18.17 3.70
C ASP A 319 13.17 17.57 4.43
N HIS A 320 13.40 17.14 5.66
CA HIS A 320 12.38 16.46 6.48
C HIS A 320 11.35 17.41 7.07
N GLU A 321 11.67 18.70 7.24
CA GLU A 321 10.72 19.68 7.71
C GLU A 321 9.70 20.06 6.61
N ASN A 322 10.19 20.45 5.44
CA ASN A 322 9.34 20.77 4.29
C ASN A 322 8.79 19.54 3.57
N ARG A 323 9.27 18.34 3.94
CA ARG A 323 8.92 17.10 3.25
C ARG A 323 9.15 17.19 1.75
N THR A 324 10.33 17.69 1.35
CA THR A 324 10.72 17.84 -0.05
C THR A 324 12.03 17.12 -0.35
N VAL A 325 12.11 16.56 -1.54
CA VAL A 325 13.30 15.91 -2.08
C VAL A 325 13.72 16.65 -3.33
N LEU A 326 14.93 17.17 -3.35
CA LEU A 326 15.41 18.05 -4.40
C LEU A 326 16.81 17.66 -4.87
N ASN A 327 16.98 17.42 -6.15
CA ASN A 327 18.32 17.32 -6.74
C ASN A 327 19.03 18.66 -6.66
N GLY A 328 20.35 18.65 -6.47
CA GLY A 328 21.14 19.86 -6.32
C GLY A 328 20.98 20.85 -7.48
N SER A 329 20.90 20.35 -8.73
CA SER A 329 20.64 21.18 -9.92
C SER A 329 19.31 21.94 -9.89
N ARG A 330 18.32 21.49 -9.10
CA ARG A 330 17.03 22.18 -8.93
C ARG A 330 17.10 23.30 -7.89
N LEU A 331 18.07 23.26 -6.99
CA LEU A 331 18.34 24.33 -6.03
C LEU A 331 19.10 25.48 -6.69
N GLY A 332 19.92 25.21 -7.70
CA GLY A 332 20.71 26.19 -8.43
C GLY A 332 22.06 25.64 -8.88
N LYS A 333 22.78 26.40 -9.73
CA LYS A 333 24.11 26.00 -10.24
C LYS A 333 25.12 25.78 -9.11
N ASP A 334 25.03 26.57 -8.04
CA ASP A 334 25.92 26.52 -6.85
C ASP A 334 25.77 25.23 -6.03
N PHE A 335 24.75 24.42 -6.32
CA PHE A 335 24.47 23.16 -5.64
C PHE A 335 24.64 21.96 -6.57
N SER A 336 25.33 22.15 -7.70
CA SER A 336 25.61 21.08 -8.66
C SER A 336 26.69 20.13 -8.14
N ALA A 337 26.73 18.91 -8.69
CA ALA A 337 27.71 17.89 -8.29
C ALA A 337 29.16 18.36 -8.46
N ASN A 338 29.46 19.17 -9.48
CA ASN A 338 30.82 19.70 -9.70
C ASN A 338 31.26 20.62 -8.55
N VAL A 339 30.37 21.47 -8.02
CA VAL A 339 30.69 22.35 -6.90
C VAL A 339 31.06 21.55 -5.66
N PHE A 340 30.45 20.40 -5.42
CA PHE A 340 30.80 19.52 -4.30
C PHE A 340 32.10 18.75 -4.56
N ASN A 341 32.42 18.39 -5.81
CA ASN A 341 33.75 17.87 -6.13
C ASN A 341 34.82 18.88 -5.79
N ASP A 342 34.68 20.15 -6.22
CA ASP A 342 35.64 21.23 -5.95
C ASP A 342 35.74 21.53 -4.44
N LEU A 343 34.61 21.51 -3.74
CA LEU A 343 34.56 21.74 -2.28
C LEU A 343 35.36 20.68 -1.50
N PHE A 344 35.28 19.41 -1.91
CA PHE A 344 35.90 18.30 -1.19
C PHE A 344 37.30 17.94 -1.67
N SER A 345 37.72 18.40 -2.85
CA SER A 345 39.08 18.21 -3.37
C SER A 345 40.09 19.25 -2.86
N GLY A 346 39.66 20.18 -2.02
CA GLY A 346 40.54 21.21 -1.47
C GLY A 346 40.94 22.31 -2.47
N SER A 347 40.40 22.33 -3.68
CA SER A 347 40.70 23.30 -4.73
C SER A 347 39.92 24.62 -4.61
N ARG A 348 39.58 25.06 -3.38
CA ARG A 348 38.89 26.34 -3.18
C ARG A 348 39.89 27.49 -3.17
N THR A 349 40.36 27.89 -4.33
CA THR A 349 40.87 29.25 -4.52
C THR A 349 39.66 30.19 -4.65
N LEU A 350 39.54 31.11 -3.69
CA LEU A 350 38.62 32.25 -3.77
C LEU A 350 39.03 33.10 -4.94
N SER A 351 38.46 32.89 -6.10
CA SER A 351 38.58 33.78 -7.25
C SER A 351 37.23 34.42 -7.52
N GLY A 352 37.19 35.72 -7.17
CA GLY A 352 36.20 36.61 -7.73
C GLY A 352 36.39 36.72 -9.25
N ASN A 353 35.30 36.93 -9.92
CA ASN A 353 35.13 37.44 -11.30
C ASN A 353 36.19 37.08 -12.34
N SER A 354 35.87 36.10 -13.18
CA SER A 354 36.22 36.25 -14.63
C SER A 354 35.18 35.47 -15.47
N LYS A 355 34.51 36.21 -16.29
CA LYS A 355 33.75 35.69 -17.44
C LYS A 355 34.77 35.01 -18.37
N GLN A 356 34.64 33.72 -18.56
CA GLN A 356 35.10 33.04 -19.76
C GLN A 356 33.99 32.15 -20.28
N GLU A 357 33.45 32.54 -21.39
CA GLU A 357 32.61 31.73 -22.25
C GLU A 357 33.48 30.57 -22.77
N THR A 358 33.22 29.39 -22.28
CA THR A 358 33.74 28.16 -22.91
C THR A 358 32.52 27.42 -23.48
N GLN A 359 32.57 27.27 -24.80
CA GLN A 359 31.59 26.53 -25.58
C GLN A 359 31.33 25.16 -24.99
N GLU A 360 30.09 24.90 -24.66
CA GLU A 360 29.60 23.58 -24.24
C GLU A 360 29.60 22.63 -25.43
N GLN A 361 30.60 21.76 -25.53
CA GLN A 361 30.42 20.48 -26.21
C GLN A 361 29.50 19.61 -25.33
N LYS A 362 28.28 19.42 -25.82
CA LYS A 362 27.36 18.43 -25.27
C LYS A 362 28.00 17.04 -25.37
N PRO A 363 28.19 16.29 -24.28
CA PRO A 363 28.50 14.87 -24.43
C PRO A 363 27.20 14.19 -24.90
N GLU A 364 27.29 13.60 -26.08
CA GLU A 364 26.27 12.67 -26.59
C GLU A 364 26.15 11.50 -25.63
N TYR A 365 25.02 11.47 -24.92
CA TYR A 365 24.69 10.39 -23.98
C TYR A 365 24.27 9.16 -24.80
N ASN A 366 25.16 8.18 -24.90
CA ASN A 366 24.88 6.91 -25.52
C ASN A 366 24.43 5.93 -24.41
N PRO A 367 23.13 5.55 -24.31
CA PRO A 367 22.61 4.74 -23.19
C PRO A 367 22.75 3.21 -23.39
N THR A 368 23.63 2.72 -24.28
CA THR A 368 23.65 1.30 -24.68
C THR A 368 24.88 0.51 -24.22
N GLY A 369 25.35 0.70 -23.01
CA GLY A 369 26.51 -0.07 -22.58
C GLY A 369 26.49 -0.59 -21.15
N HIS A 370 25.39 -1.15 -20.62
CA HIS A 370 25.38 -2.05 -19.44
C HIS A 370 23.96 -2.49 -18.99
N LEU A 371 22.92 -2.23 -19.80
CA LEU A 371 21.53 -2.55 -19.43
C LEU A 371 21.00 -3.87 -20.03
N GLU A 372 21.74 -4.52 -20.93
CA GLU A 372 21.22 -5.72 -21.60
C GLU A 372 21.23 -7.00 -20.72
N ASN A 373 22.11 -7.09 -19.73
CA ASN A 373 22.17 -8.29 -18.88
C ASN A 373 21.24 -8.25 -17.68
N THR A 374 20.89 -7.07 -17.15
CA THR A 374 19.93 -6.95 -16.03
C THR A 374 18.49 -7.00 -16.50
N GLY A 375 18.19 -6.50 -17.70
CA GLY A 375 16.84 -6.55 -18.27
C GLY A 375 16.35 -7.96 -18.58
N LYS A 376 17.22 -8.85 -19.05
CA LYS A 376 16.88 -10.26 -19.31
C LYS A 376 16.67 -11.08 -18.02
N ALA A 377 17.45 -10.82 -16.97
CA ALA A 377 17.28 -11.48 -15.67
C ALA A 377 15.98 -11.06 -14.98
N ILE A 378 15.60 -9.78 -15.08
CA ILE A 378 14.35 -9.26 -14.49
C ILE A 378 13.14 -9.69 -15.31
N ALA A 379 13.22 -9.76 -16.64
CA ALA A 379 12.15 -10.28 -17.49
C ALA A 379 11.90 -11.77 -17.23
N GLY A 380 12.95 -12.58 -17.03
CA GLY A 380 12.85 -13.98 -16.63
C GLY A 380 12.20 -14.18 -15.25
N LEU A 381 12.54 -13.29 -14.30
CA LEU A 381 11.93 -13.32 -12.96
C LEU A 381 10.43 -12.93 -13.00
N PHE A 382 10.04 -12.02 -13.90
CA PHE A 382 8.64 -11.67 -14.11
C PHE A 382 7.82 -12.80 -14.71
N SER A 383 8.41 -13.59 -15.61
CA SER A 383 7.80 -14.80 -16.18
C SER A 383 7.60 -15.90 -15.12
N LEU A 384 8.57 -16.10 -14.24
CA LEU A 384 8.47 -17.04 -13.12
C LEU A 384 7.47 -16.60 -12.04
N LEU A 385 7.35 -15.28 -11.80
CA LEU A 385 6.41 -14.71 -10.81
C LEU A 385 4.98 -14.54 -11.34
N SER A 386 4.75 -14.61 -12.65
CA SER A 386 3.40 -14.62 -13.25
C SER A 386 2.74 -15.99 -13.28
N GLY A 387 3.48 -17.07 -12.98
CA GLY A 387 2.96 -18.45 -12.90
C GLY A 387 2.31 -18.83 -11.56
N GLY A 388 2.23 -17.92 -10.60
CA GLY A 388 1.56 -18.14 -9.32
C GLY A 388 0.13 -17.61 -9.35
N ASN A 389 -0.78 -18.25 -10.06
CA ASN A 389 -2.21 -18.18 -9.80
C ASN A 389 -2.49 -19.13 -8.62
N ASP A 390 -2.57 -18.62 -7.42
CA ASP A 390 -3.27 -19.25 -6.33
C ASP A 390 -4.79 -19.17 -6.59
N THR A 391 -5.25 -20.01 -7.49
CA THR A 391 -6.63 -20.48 -7.52
C THR A 391 -6.62 -21.88 -6.94
N PRO A 392 -7.46 -22.20 -5.95
CA PRO A 392 -7.63 -23.57 -5.49
C PRO A 392 -8.13 -24.44 -6.65
N PRO A 393 -7.82 -25.74 -6.70
CA PRO A 393 -8.19 -26.61 -7.79
C PRO A 393 -9.71 -26.72 -7.89
N ASP A 394 -10.26 -26.17 -8.99
CA ASP A 394 -11.66 -26.42 -9.37
C ASP A 394 -11.80 -27.83 -9.94
N ASN A 395 -12.36 -28.72 -9.13
CA ASN A 395 -12.65 -30.10 -9.49
C ASN A 395 -14.12 -30.22 -9.89
N SER A 396 -14.49 -29.60 -11.04
CA SER A 396 -15.77 -29.86 -11.67
C SER A 396 -15.62 -29.96 -13.18
N GLN A 397 -15.44 -31.19 -13.65
CA GLN A 397 -15.66 -31.56 -15.05
C GLN A 397 -17.16 -31.52 -15.37
N VAL A 398 -17.63 -30.42 -15.91
CA VAL A 398 -18.94 -30.31 -16.55
C VAL A 398 -18.69 -29.84 -17.99
N PRO A 399 -19.10 -30.61 -19.02
CA PRO A 399 -18.91 -30.20 -20.41
C PRO A 399 -19.81 -29.02 -20.78
N PRO A 400 -19.38 -28.12 -21.69
CA PRO A 400 -20.12 -26.90 -22.01
C PRO A 400 -21.41 -27.21 -22.81
N PRO A 401 -22.48 -26.43 -22.60
CA PRO A 401 -23.75 -26.62 -23.30
C PRO A 401 -23.62 -26.24 -24.78
N LYS A 402 -24.16 -27.12 -25.65
CA LYS A 402 -24.20 -26.96 -27.12
C LYS A 402 -25.03 -25.73 -27.50
N LYS A 403 -24.46 -24.79 -28.26
CA LYS A 403 -25.15 -23.61 -28.83
C LYS A 403 -26.27 -24.05 -29.77
N LYS A 404 -27.54 -23.69 -29.48
CA LYS A 404 -28.68 -23.84 -30.36
C LYS A 404 -28.59 -22.84 -31.54
N LYS A 405 -28.58 -23.35 -32.79
CA LYS A 405 -28.66 -22.55 -34.02
C LYS A 405 -30.03 -21.84 -34.10
N LYS A 406 -30.08 -20.52 -34.28
CA LYS A 406 -31.27 -19.76 -34.60
C LYS A 406 -31.77 -20.11 -36.02
N LYS A 407 -33.00 -20.59 -36.14
CA LYS A 407 -33.71 -20.74 -37.42
C LYS A 407 -34.08 -19.34 -37.96
N LYS A 408 -33.67 -19.07 -39.21
CA LYS A 408 -34.19 -17.90 -39.99
C LYS A 408 -35.64 -18.15 -40.35
N GLN A 409 -36.55 -17.29 -39.94
CA GLN A 409 -37.92 -17.21 -40.51
C GLN A 409 -37.86 -16.45 -41.84
N ARG A 410 -38.36 -17.10 -42.90
CA ARG A 410 -38.71 -16.49 -44.20
C ARG A 410 -40.02 -15.74 -44.03
N ARG A 411 -40.06 -14.48 -44.46
CA ARG A 411 -41.29 -13.74 -44.72
C ARG A 411 -41.89 -14.20 -46.06
N ILE A 412 -43.17 -14.47 -46.06
CA ILE A 412 -44.10 -14.32 -47.19
C ILE A 412 -44.99 -13.14 -46.82
#